data_527f1f1322d23f5b02636446cb6f57b7
#
_entry.id   527f1f1322d23f5b02636446cb6f57b7
#
_cell.length_a   1.000
_cell.length_b   1.000
_cell.length_c   1.000
_cell.angle_alpha   90.00
_cell.angle_beta   90.00
_cell.angle_gamma   90.00
#
_symmetry.space_group_name_H-M   'P 1'
#
loop_
_entity.id
_entity.type
_entity.pdbx_description
1 polymer ?
#
loop_
_entity_poly.entity_id
_entity_poly.type
_entity_poly.pdbx_seq_one_letter_code
_entity_poly.pdbx_strand_id
1 'polypeptide(L)'
;QILMDALELCNSLRMEFEGVYENKIPLDALPAKLQDMVLALARQENYSIEYTLASLLVAASTAIGNAVNICIRGGWISNAAMYMILVGRPGMGKTPPLDFAFRPIRKHDAKTIRKFKEEMEHYNEALERQRGKKEDSVTLPPKPILRRTIISDFTPEALIRAHDDNKRGVVLYVDEIMGMFNAVNQYSKGQLIEQLLTAFSGKAL
;
A
#
# COMPACT_ATOMS: atom_id res chain seq x y z
N GLN A 1 -21.87 6.86 -17.53
CA GLN A 1 -21.28 7.10 -18.84
C GLN A 1 -19.78 6.80 -18.83
N ILE A 2 -18.97 7.47 -17.99
CA ILE A 2 -17.50 7.29 -17.89
C ILE A 2 -17.09 5.83 -17.65
N LEU A 3 -17.85 5.08 -16.84
CA LEU A 3 -17.57 3.66 -16.57
C LEU A 3 -17.86 2.78 -17.79
N MET A 4 -18.90 3.09 -18.54
CA MET A 4 -19.23 2.38 -19.79
C MET A 4 -18.19 2.67 -20.86
N ASP A 5 -17.78 3.93 -21.01
CA ASP A 5 -16.74 4.34 -21.97
C ASP A 5 -15.38 3.68 -21.64
N ALA A 6 -15.04 3.57 -20.34
CA ALA A 6 -13.83 2.86 -19.89
C ALA A 6 -13.91 1.35 -20.16
N LEU A 7 -15.08 0.73 -19.96
CA LEU A 7 -15.29 -0.69 -20.26
C LEU A 7 -15.23 -0.98 -21.76
N GLU A 8 -15.81 -0.11 -22.58
CA GLU A 8 -15.72 -0.22 -24.04
C GLU A 8 -14.28 -0.07 -24.53
N LEU A 9 -13.52 0.91 -23.98
CA LEU A 9 -12.11 1.08 -24.28
C LEU A 9 -11.29 -0.17 -23.86
N CYS A 10 -11.51 -0.69 -22.66
CA CYS A 10 -10.84 -1.90 -22.20
C CYS A 10 -11.17 -3.10 -23.07
N ASN A 11 -12.42 -3.24 -23.52
CA ASN A 11 -12.83 -4.32 -24.43
C ASN A 11 -12.22 -4.18 -25.82
N SER A 12 -12.15 -2.93 -26.36
CA SER A 12 -11.52 -2.69 -27.66
C SER A 12 -10.02 -2.99 -27.62
N LEU A 13 -9.32 -2.54 -26.60
CA LEU A 13 -7.89 -2.86 -26.39
C LEU A 13 -7.67 -4.37 -26.23
N ARG A 14 -8.56 -5.07 -25.51
CA ARG A 14 -8.49 -6.52 -25.37
C ARG A 14 -8.63 -7.24 -26.70
N MET A 15 -9.55 -6.84 -27.57
CA MET A 15 -9.74 -7.41 -28.89
C MET A 15 -8.54 -7.19 -29.82
N GLU A 16 -7.85 -6.04 -29.71
CA GLU A 16 -6.62 -5.78 -30.47
C GLU A 16 -5.44 -6.64 -30.00
N PHE A 17 -5.40 -7.00 -28.71
CA PHE A 17 -4.29 -7.77 -28.11
C PHE A 17 -4.51 -9.30 -28.12
N GLU A 18 -5.75 -9.78 -28.22
CA GLU A 18 -6.06 -11.24 -28.23
C GLU A 18 -5.44 -12.02 -29.41
N GLY A 19 -4.91 -11.34 -30.42
CA GLY A 19 -4.26 -11.97 -31.57
C GLY A 19 -2.73 -12.06 -31.52
N VAL A 20 -2.05 -11.47 -30.52
CA VAL A 20 -0.59 -11.24 -30.59
C VAL A 20 0.20 -11.81 -29.41
N TYR A 21 -0.36 -12.00 -28.24
CA TYR A 21 0.37 -12.52 -27.08
C TYR A 21 -0.50 -13.44 -26.22
N GLU A 22 -0.02 -14.65 -25.93
CA GLU A 22 -0.47 -15.37 -24.75
C GLU A 22 -0.15 -14.49 -23.53
N ASN A 23 -1.20 -13.99 -22.86
CA ASN A 23 -1.09 -13.14 -21.65
C ASN A 23 -0.55 -13.97 -20.46
N LYS A 24 0.65 -14.51 -20.61
CA LYS A 24 1.37 -15.20 -19.53
C LYS A 24 2.29 -14.23 -18.83
N ILE A 25 2.19 -14.18 -17.53
CA ILE A 25 3.17 -13.44 -16.72
C ILE A 25 4.55 -14.10 -16.93
N PRO A 26 5.60 -13.31 -17.28
CA PRO A 26 6.94 -13.84 -17.52
C PRO A 26 7.60 -14.23 -16.19
N LEU A 27 7.27 -15.42 -15.68
CA LEU A 27 7.86 -15.95 -14.45
C LEU A 27 9.37 -16.13 -14.56
N ASP A 28 9.87 -16.42 -15.73
CA ASP A 28 11.29 -16.58 -16.07
C ASP A 28 12.11 -15.30 -15.90
N ALA A 29 11.45 -14.14 -15.94
CA ALA A 29 12.10 -12.85 -15.62
C ALA A 29 12.37 -12.65 -14.11
N LEU A 30 11.78 -13.48 -13.24
CA LEU A 30 11.97 -13.37 -11.80
C LEU A 30 13.23 -14.11 -11.33
N PRO A 31 13.82 -13.71 -10.18
CA PRO A 31 14.82 -14.53 -9.52
C PRO A 31 14.29 -15.96 -9.21
N ALA A 32 15.11 -16.98 -9.41
CA ALA A 32 14.71 -18.39 -9.30
C ALA A 32 13.98 -18.72 -7.99
N LYS A 33 14.44 -18.20 -6.86
CA LYS A 33 13.78 -18.40 -5.54
C LYS A 33 12.35 -17.86 -5.51
N LEU A 34 12.06 -16.76 -6.22
CA LEU A 34 10.70 -16.21 -6.32
C LEU A 34 9.85 -17.07 -7.25
N GLN A 35 10.40 -17.54 -8.35
CA GLN A 35 9.71 -18.49 -9.23
C GLN A 35 9.29 -19.75 -8.45
N ASP A 36 10.24 -20.36 -7.73
CA ASP A 36 9.99 -21.57 -6.93
C ASP A 36 8.90 -21.33 -5.86
N MET A 37 8.94 -20.18 -5.20
CA MET A 37 7.94 -19.82 -4.19
C MET A 37 6.55 -19.64 -4.81
N VAL A 38 6.42 -18.94 -5.93
CA VAL A 38 5.13 -18.73 -6.62
C VAL A 38 4.57 -20.05 -7.09
N LEU A 39 5.40 -20.92 -7.68
CA LEU A 39 4.99 -22.24 -8.14
C LEU A 39 4.62 -23.18 -6.98
N ALA A 40 5.33 -23.11 -5.87
CA ALA A 40 4.99 -23.88 -4.67
C ALA A 40 3.64 -23.46 -4.09
N LEU A 41 3.35 -22.16 -3.99
CA LEU A 41 2.07 -21.64 -3.52
C LEU A 41 0.92 -22.04 -4.47
N ALA A 42 1.15 -22.00 -5.77
CA ALA A 42 0.16 -22.44 -6.73
C ALA A 42 -0.17 -23.94 -6.59
N ARG A 43 0.84 -24.79 -6.33
CA ARG A 43 0.66 -26.24 -6.20
C ARG A 43 0.09 -26.66 -4.84
N GLN A 44 0.51 -26.02 -3.75
CA GLN A 44 0.16 -26.44 -2.39
C GLN A 44 -1.09 -25.74 -1.85
N GLU A 45 -1.25 -24.47 -2.17
CA GLU A 45 -2.33 -23.63 -1.64
C GLU A 45 -3.39 -23.30 -2.70
N ASN A 46 -3.20 -23.78 -3.94
CA ASN A 46 -4.08 -23.46 -5.07
C ASN A 46 -4.22 -21.95 -5.34
N TYR A 47 -3.15 -21.17 -5.08
CA TYR A 47 -3.15 -19.74 -5.38
C TYR A 47 -2.96 -19.50 -6.88
N SER A 48 -3.68 -18.49 -7.44
CA SER A 48 -3.39 -18.02 -8.80
C SER A 48 -1.97 -17.45 -8.86
N ILE A 49 -1.23 -17.83 -9.89
CA ILE A 49 0.12 -17.33 -10.15
C ILE A 49 0.09 -15.82 -10.33
N GLU A 50 -0.90 -15.30 -11.07
CA GLU A 50 -1.05 -13.89 -11.38
C GLU A 50 -1.31 -13.06 -10.12
N TYR A 51 -2.27 -13.49 -9.29
CA TYR A 51 -2.58 -12.78 -8.03
C TYR A 51 -1.42 -12.87 -7.04
N THR A 52 -0.73 -14.01 -7.01
CA THR A 52 0.44 -14.19 -6.14
C THR A 52 1.56 -13.24 -6.55
N LEU A 53 1.90 -13.21 -7.84
CA LEU A 53 2.97 -12.35 -8.32
C LEU A 53 2.64 -10.87 -8.16
N ALA A 54 1.43 -10.44 -8.54
CA ALA A 54 0.97 -9.07 -8.37
C ALA A 54 1.06 -8.64 -6.90
N SER A 55 0.60 -9.49 -5.98
CA SER A 55 0.66 -9.22 -4.54
C SER A 55 2.09 -9.12 -4.01
N LEU A 56 2.98 -10.00 -4.46
CA LEU A 56 4.40 -9.97 -4.07
C LEU A 56 5.11 -8.71 -4.60
N LEU A 57 4.81 -8.27 -5.83
CA LEU A 57 5.38 -7.05 -6.40
C LEU A 57 4.97 -5.82 -5.60
N VAL A 58 3.69 -5.68 -5.24
CA VAL A 58 3.21 -4.56 -4.42
C VAL A 58 3.79 -4.62 -3.01
N ALA A 59 3.86 -5.80 -2.40
CA ALA A 59 4.47 -5.95 -1.08
C ALA A 59 5.97 -5.60 -1.12
N ALA A 60 6.70 -5.99 -2.16
CA ALA A 60 8.10 -5.60 -2.37
C ALA A 60 8.25 -4.09 -2.58
N SER A 61 7.41 -3.48 -3.44
CA SER A 61 7.34 -2.03 -3.62
C SER A 61 7.14 -1.30 -2.29
N THR A 62 6.18 -1.75 -1.48
CA THR A 62 5.90 -1.21 -0.15
C THR A 62 7.10 -1.34 0.79
N ALA A 63 7.79 -2.49 0.77
CA ALA A 63 8.97 -2.72 1.61
C ALA A 63 10.18 -1.86 1.19
N ILE A 64 10.35 -1.62 -0.10
CA ILE A 64 11.37 -0.71 -0.64
C ILE A 64 11.05 0.73 -0.22
N GLY A 65 9.82 1.17 -0.45
CA GLY A 65 9.38 2.54 -0.17
C GLY A 65 10.33 3.57 -0.76
N ASN A 66 10.70 4.57 0.03
CA ASN A 66 11.63 5.66 -0.36
C ASN A 66 13.11 5.34 -0.11
N ALA A 67 13.47 4.07 0.19
CA ALA A 67 14.85 3.73 0.51
C ALA A 67 15.78 3.72 -0.70
N VAL A 68 15.25 3.42 -1.88
CA VAL A 68 16.02 3.26 -3.14
C VAL A 68 15.24 3.84 -4.30
N ASN A 69 15.94 4.56 -5.15
CA ASN A 69 15.45 5.01 -6.45
C ASN A 69 16.29 4.38 -7.56
N ILE A 70 15.71 4.17 -8.72
CA ILE A 70 16.39 3.65 -9.90
C ILE A 70 16.68 4.80 -10.86
N CYS A 71 17.93 4.97 -11.25
CA CYS A 71 18.32 5.84 -12.35
C CYS A 71 18.33 5.02 -13.66
N ILE A 72 17.36 5.26 -14.53
CA ILE A 72 17.17 4.46 -15.75
C ILE A 72 18.12 4.95 -16.85
N ARG A 73 18.10 6.22 -17.18
CA ARG A 73 18.93 6.82 -18.23
C ARG A 73 18.94 8.35 -18.13
N GLY A 74 20.11 8.99 -18.34
CA GLY A 74 20.20 10.44 -18.53
C GLY A 74 19.63 11.29 -17.38
N GLY A 75 19.67 10.78 -16.14
CA GLY A 75 19.11 11.48 -14.98
C GLY A 75 17.62 11.20 -14.72
N TRP A 76 16.98 10.33 -15.48
CA TRP A 76 15.61 9.89 -15.17
C TRP A 76 15.63 8.96 -13.95
N ILE A 77 15.13 9.49 -12.83
CA ILE A 77 15.00 8.78 -11.56
C ILE A 77 13.56 8.30 -11.42
N SER A 78 13.40 7.00 -11.16
CA SER A 78 12.11 6.38 -10.85
C SER A 78 12.11 5.83 -9.43
N ASN A 79 10.99 5.98 -8.73
CA ASN A 79 10.77 5.41 -7.41
C ASN A 79 10.06 4.05 -7.50
N ALA A 80 9.90 3.37 -6.36
CA ALA A 80 9.22 2.09 -6.28
C ALA A 80 7.69 2.21 -6.12
N ALA A 81 7.09 3.40 -6.27
CA ALA A 81 5.64 3.56 -6.10
C ALA A 81 4.88 2.72 -7.13
N MET A 82 3.94 1.92 -6.66
CA MET A 82 3.17 0.99 -7.48
C MET A 82 1.69 1.04 -7.12
N TYR A 83 0.84 1.11 -8.14
CA TYR A 83 -0.60 1.00 -8.01
C TYR A 83 -1.04 -0.31 -8.66
N MET A 84 -1.82 -1.10 -7.92
CA MET A 84 -2.25 -2.42 -8.36
C MET A 84 -3.73 -2.63 -8.05
N ILE A 85 -4.47 -3.15 -9.02
CA ILE A 85 -5.86 -3.56 -8.86
C ILE A 85 -5.96 -5.03 -9.23
N LEU A 86 -6.45 -5.86 -8.30
CA LEU A 86 -6.75 -7.27 -8.56
C LEU A 86 -8.22 -7.41 -8.96
N VAL A 87 -8.45 -7.74 -10.22
CA VAL A 87 -9.80 -7.93 -10.76
C VAL A 87 -10.09 -9.42 -10.93
N GLY A 88 -11.25 -9.85 -10.51
CA GLY A 88 -11.67 -11.25 -10.66
C GLY A 88 -13.09 -11.46 -10.16
N ARG A 89 -13.72 -12.55 -10.61
CA ARG A 89 -15.06 -12.95 -10.15
C ARG A 89 -15.05 -13.24 -8.65
N PRO A 90 -16.19 -13.13 -7.97
CA PRO A 90 -16.34 -13.62 -6.59
C PRO A 90 -15.88 -15.09 -6.49
N GLY A 91 -15.18 -15.42 -5.41
CA GLY A 91 -14.66 -16.79 -5.20
C GLY A 91 -13.38 -17.16 -5.92
N MET A 92 -12.79 -16.28 -6.75
CA MET A 92 -11.53 -16.55 -7.47
C MET A 92 -10.26 -16.55 -6.59
N GLY A 93 -10.39 -16.44 -5.27
CA GLY A 93 -9.24 -16.55 -4.37
C GLY A 93 -8.22 -15.41 -4.48
N LYS A 94 -8.66 -14.15 -4.67
CA LYS A 94 -7.78 -12.98 -4.74
C LYS A 94 -7.09 -12.65 -3.41
N THR A 95 -7.83 -12.77 -2.31
CA THR A 95 -7.39 -12.34 -0.97
C THR A 95 -6.27 -13.21 -0.37
N PRO A 96 -6.28 -14.56 -0.47
CA PRO A 96 -5.24 -15.38 0.15
C PRO A 96 -3.80 -15.07 -0.31
N PRO A 97 -3.49 -14.91 -1.63
CA PRO A 97 -2.17 -14.50 -2.08
C PRO A 97 -1.76 -13.11 -1.57
N LEU A 98 -2.72 -12.18 -1.52
CA LEU A 98 -2.49 -10.82 -1.02
C LEU A 98 -2.16 -10.83 0.47
N ASP A 99 -2.91 -11.59 1.26
CA ASP A 99 -2.65 -11.78 2.69
C ASP A 99 -1.30 -12.43 2.95
N PHE A 100 -0.93 -13.42 2.16
CA PHE A 100 0.37 -14.06 2.23
C PHE A 100 1.50 -13.04 1.99
N ALA A 101 1.43 -12.29 0.89
CA ALA A 101 2.44 -11.31 0.52
C ALA A 101 2.59 -10.19 1.55
N PHE A 102 1.51 -9.74 2.15
CA PHE A 102 1.51 -8.65 3.14
C PHE A 102 1.75 -9.12 4.59
N ARG A 103 1.82 -10.41 4.85
CA ARG A 103 2.07 -10.96 6.20
C ARG A 103 3.31 -10.38 6.89
N PRO A 104 4.48 -10.24 6.24
CA PRO A 104 5.65 -9.63 6.88
C PRO A 104 5.43 -8.17 7.28
N ILE A 105 4.77 -7.39 6.43
CA ILE A 105 4.48 -5.97 6.65
C ILE A 105 3.49 -5.81 7.80
N ARG A 106 2.41 -6.61 7.82
CA ARG A 106 1.46 -6.64 8.94
C ARG A 106 2.12 -7.02 10.27
N LYS A 107 3.06 -7.99 10.24
CA LYS A 107 3.82 -8.37 11.44
C LYS A 107 4.73 -7.24 11.93
N HIS A 108 5.30 -6.46 11.02
CA HIS A 108 6.07 -5.26 11.35
C HIS A 108 5.17 -4.20 12.00
N ASP A 109 4.05 -3.86 11.37
CA ASP A 109 3.10 -2.86 11.86
C ASP A 109 2.54 -3.24 13.24
N ALA A 110 2.24 -4.52 13.46
CA ALA A 110 1.78 -5.00 14.77
C ALA A 110 2.81 -4.74 15.89
N LYS A 111 4.11 -4.90 15.60
CA LYS A 111 5.17 -4.57 16.55
C LYS A 111 5.26 -3.07 16.82
N THR A 112 5.17 -2.26 15.77
CA THR A 112 5.24 -0.80 15.85
C THR A 112 4.05 -0.23 16.63
N ILE A 113 2.84 -0.77 16.38
CA ILE A 113 1.63 -0.38 17.11
C ILE A 113 1.74 -0.73 18.60
N ARG A 114 2.28 -1.91 18.93
CA ARG A 114 2.50 -2.29 20.34
C ARG A 114 3.46 -1.32 21.02
N LYS A 115 4.60 -1.04 20.39
CA LYS A 115 5.59 -0.09 20.92
C LYS A 115 4.98 1.30 21.12
N PHE A 116 4.21 1.79 20.15
CA PHE A 116 3.50 3.06 20.26
C PHE A 116 2.55 3.10 21.46
N LYS A 117 1.80 2.02 21.73
CA LYS A 117 0.90 1.95 22.89
C LYS A 117 1.67 2.05 24.21
N GLU A 118 2.77 1.31 24.33
CA GLU A 118 3.66 1.36 25.51
C GLU A 118 4.23 2.79 25.72
N GLU A 119 4.72 3.42 24.64
CA GLU A 119 5.23 4.79 24.69
C GLU A 119 4.13 5.81 25.05
N MET A 120 2.90 5.63 24.54
CA MET A 120 1.76 6.50 24.88
C MET A 120 1.32 6.38 26.33
N GLU A 121 1.36 5.16 26.90
CA GLU A 121 1.10 4.96 28.33
C GLU A 121 2.10 5.74 29.18
N HIS A 122 3.39 5.62 28.92
CA HIS A 122 4.45 6.39 29.59
C HIS A 122 4.31 7.91 29.42
N TYR A 123 3.93 8.34 28.21
CA TYR A 123 3.68 9.76 27.95
C TYR A 123 2.50 10.29 28.76
N ASN A 124 1.39 9.55 28.82
CA ASN A 124 0.20 9.91 29.58
C ASN A 124 0.49 9.95 31.09
N GLU A 125 1.23 8.98 31.63
CA GLU A 125 1.68 9.00 33.03
C GLU A 125 2.53 10.23 33.36
N ALA A 126 3.47 10.60 32.46
CA ALA A 126 4.29 11.80 32.61
C ALA A 126 3.44 13.07 32.60
N LEU A 127 2.43 13.12 31.73
CA LEU A 127 1.49 14.24 31.65
C LEU A 127 0.65 14.39 32.92
N GLU A 128 0.17 13.30 33.49
CA GLU A 128 -0.58 13.30 34.74
C GLU A 128 0.28 13.74 35.93
N ARG A 129 1.52 13.26 36.00
CA ARG A 129 2.49 13.68 37.03
C ARG A 129 2.78 15.20 36.95
N GLN A 130 2.88 15.76 35.74
CA GLN A 130 3.06 17.19 35.54
C GLN A 130 1.84 18.00 36.00
N ARG A 131 0.62 17.54 35.68
CA ARG A 131 -0.63 18.18 36.11
C ARG A 131 -0.81 18.21 37.65
N GLY A 132 -0.29 17.18 38.31
CA GLY A 132 -0.36 17.09 39.78
C GLY A 132 0.69 17.93 40.55
N LYS A 133 1.74 18.37 39.89
CA LYS A 133 2.81 19.19 40.48
C LYS A 133 2.76 20.60 39.89
N LYS A 134 2.58 21.60 40.77
CA LYS A 134 2.61 23.03 40.40
C LYS A 134 4.02 23.59 40.08
N GLU A 135 4.99 22.72 39.86
CA GLU A 135 6.36 23.12 39.56
C GLU A 135 6.66 22.95 38.07
N ASP A 136 7.10 24.03 37.42
CA ASP A 136 7.49 24.16 36.01
C ASP A 136 8.72 23.33 35.56
N SER A 137 9.19 22.36 36.36
CA SER A 137 10.49 21.72 36.17
C SER A 137 10.46 20.33 35.53
N VAL A 138 9.28 19.78 35.17
CA VAL A 138 9.21 18.47 34.54
C VAL A 138 9.13 18.62 33.03
N THR A 139 10.23 18.38 32.34
CA THR A 139 10.26 18.32 30.86
C THR A 139 9.47 17.10 30.39
N LEU A 140 8.36 17.30 29.68
CA LEU A 140 7.59 16.21 29.08
C LEU A 140 8.40 15.52 27.96
N PRO A 141 8.36 14.20 27.87
CA PRO A 141 8.91 13.51 26.72
C PRO A 141 8.13 13.91 25.44
N PRO A 142 8.75 13.82 24.26
CA PRO A 142 8.05 14.08 23.02
C PRO A 142 6.86 13.14 22.86
N LYS A 143 5.73 13.66 22.36
CA LYS A 143 4.53 12.86 22.12
C LYS A 143 4.84 11.77 21.11
N PRO A 144 4.57 10.49 21.41
CA PRO A 144 4.78 9.40 20.48
C PRO A 144 3.98 9.55 19.19
N ILE A 145 4.56 9.10 18.08
CA ILE A 145 3.94 9.13 16.75
C ILE A 145 3.67 7.70 16.31
N LEU A 146 2.43 7.42 15.91
CA LEU A 146 2.05 6.11 15.38
C LEU A 146 2.57 5.95 13.95
N ARG A 147 3.60 5.15 13.78
CA ARG A 147 4.15 4.79 12.47
C ARG A 147 3.61 3.44 12.04
N ARG A 148 2.77 3.43 11.03
CA ARG A 148 2.25 2.20 10.40
C ARG A 148 2.37 2.29 8.90
N THR A 149 2.73 1.18 8.25
CA THR A 149 2.93 1.10 6.81
C THR A 149 1.61 0.92 6.07
N ILE A 150 0.70 0.10 6.63
CA ILE A 150 -0.59 -0.20 5.99
C ILE A 150 -1.66 0.75 6.50
N ILE A 151 -2.32 1.43 5.57
CA ILE A 151 -3.44 2.34 5.82
C ILE A 151 -4.66 1.82 5.08
N SER A 152 -5.81 1.84 5.72
CA SER A 152 -7.12 1.51 5.14
C SER A 152 -8.10 2.66 5.18
N ASP A 153 -7.69 3.82 5.68
CA ASP A 153 -8.48 5.04 5.72
C ASP A 153 -8.23 5.86 4.44
N PHE A 154 -9.31 6.30 3.79
CA PHE A 154 -9.27 6.95 2.47
C PHE A 154 -9.47 8.46 2.54
N THR A 155 -9.49 9.08 3.73
CA THR A 155 -9.62 10.53 3.79
C THR A 155 -8.30 11.19 3.38
N PRO A 156 -8.34 12.31 2.63
CA PRO A 156 -7.14 13.04 2.23
C PRO A 156 -6.25 13.40 3.41
N GLU A 157 -6.85 13.83 4.51
CA GLU A 157 -6.15 14.24 5.73
C GLU A 157 -5.45 13.07 6.41
N ALA A 158 -6.11 11.89 6.46
CA ALA A 158 -5.52 10.67 7.01
C ALA A 158 -4.32 10.20 6.17
N LEU A 159 -4.42 10.30 4.84
CA LEU A 159 -3.35 9.92 3.92
C LEU A 159 -2.13 10.84 4.08
N ILE A 160 -2.33 12.17 4.08
CA ILE A 160 -1.26 13.16 4.28
C ILE A 160 -0.57 12.92 5.63
N ARG A 161 -1.34 12.81 6.71
CA ARG A 161 -0.79 12.58 8.05
C ARG A 161 0.01 11.29 8.13
N ALA A 162 -0.53 10.21 7.59
CA ALA A 162 0.16 8.93 7.61
C ALA A 162 1.44 8.96 6.77
N HIS A 163 1.45 9.66 5.64
CA HIS A 163 2.64 9.87 4.81
C HIS A 163 3.70 10.70 5.54
N ASP A 164 3.30 11.77 6.24
CA ASP A 164 4.19 12.60 7.05
C ASP A 164 4.84 11.83 8.20
N ASP A 165 4.04 11.03 8.91
CA ASP A 165 4.49 10.21 10.03
C ASP A 165 5.41 9.06 9.59
N ASN A 166 5.33 8.62 8.32
CA ASN A 166 6.07 7.48 7.77
C ASN A 166 7.03 7.89 6.65
N LYS A 167 8.22 8.33 7.00
CA LYS A 167 9.25 8.79 6.04
C LYS A 167 9.65 7.75 5.00
N ARG A 168 9.43 6.47 5.26
CA ARG A 168 9.72 5.39 4.31
C ARG A 168 8.63 5.20 3.27
N GLY A 169 7.45 5.72 3.51
CA GLY A 169 6.27 5.56 2.67
C GLY A 169 5.22 4.67 3.31
N VAL A 170 4.08 4.63 2.68
CA VAL A 170 2.89 3.91 3.14
C VAL A 170 2.22 3.18 1.97
N VAL A 171 1.40 2.19 2.26
CA VAL A 171 0.51 1.56 1.29
C VAL A 171 -0.94 1.78 1.69
N LEU A 172 -1.74 2.29 0.76
CA LEU A 172 -3.18 2.33 0.88
C LEU A 172 -3.74 0.96 0.46
N TYR A 173 -4.19 0.20 1.44
CA TYR A 173 -4.73 -1.16 1.23
C TYR A 173 -6.25 -1.12 1.25
N VAL A 174 -6.87 -1.41 0.11
CA VAL A 174 -8.30 -1.34 -0.11
C VAL A 174 -8.82 -2.70 -0.53
N ASP A 175 -9.74 -3.28 0.23
CA ASP A 175 -10.36 -4.56 -0.11
C ASP A 175 -11.41 -4.39 -1.23
N GLU A 176 -12.26 -3.36 -1.11
CA GLU A 176 -13.28 -3.03 -2.09
C GLU A 176 -13.05 -1.64 -2.72
N ILE A 177 -12.57 -1.62 -3.96
CA ILE A 177 -12.26 -0.37 -4.66
C ILE A 177 -13.49 0.55 -4.82
N MET A 178 -14.70 -0.02 -4.92
CA MET A 178 -15.93 0.79 -5.03
C MET A 178 -16.20 1.59 -3.76
N GLY A 179 -15.86 1.06 -2.59
CA GLY A 179 -15.93 1.79 -1.32
C GLY A 179 -15.02 3.04 -1.35
N MET A 180 -13.81 2.89 -1.88
CA MET A 180 -12.89 4.01 -2.06
C MET A 180 -13.45 5.07 -3.03
N PHE A 181 -13.94 4.67 -4.20
CA PHE A 181 -14.51 5.61 -5.17
C PHE A 181 -15.74 6.34 -4.64
N ASN A 182 -16.60 5.67 -3.88
CA ASN A 182 -17.75 6.31 -3.24
C ASN A 182 -17.31 7.34 -2.20
N ALA A 183 -16.31 7.02 -1.37
CA ALA A 183 -15.75 7.95 -0.40
C ALA A 183 -15.11 9.17 -1.08
N VAL A 184 -14.37 8.97 -2.18
CA VAL A 184 -13.80 10.07 -2.98
C VAL A 184 -14.88 11.03 -3.46
N ASN A 185 -16.00 10.50 -3.98
CA ASN A 185 -17.08 11.34 -4.51
C ASN A 185 -17.84 12.09 -3.42
N GLN A 186 -18.02 11.48 -2.25
CA GLN A 186 -18.80 12.06 -1.14
C GLN A 186 -18.03 13.13 -0.34
N TYR A 187 -16.76 12.90 -0.06
CA TYR A 187 -16.04 13.67 0.96
C TYR A 187 -14.94 14.57 0.41
N SER A 188 -14.36 14.27 -0.74
CA SER A 188 -13.11 14.93 -1.14
C SER A 188 -13.19 15.77 -2.43
N LYS A 189 -14.35 15.85 -3.11
CA LYS A 189 -14.50 16.60 -4.37
C LYS A 189 -13.34 16.42 -5.37
N GLY A 190 -12.76 15.22 -5.43
CA GLY A 190 -11.61 14.91 -6.30
C GLY A 190 -10.23 15.09 -5.67
N GLN A 191 -10.10 15.74 -4.52
CA GLN A 191 -8.81 16.02 -3.88
C GLN A 191 -7.98 14.75 -3.60
N LEU A 192 -8.63 13.66 -3.18
CA LEU A 192 -7.93 12.38 -2.95
C LEU A 192 -7.32 11.82 -4.25
N ILE A 193 -8.01 11.95 -5.39
CA ILE A 193 -7.48 11.50 -6.68
C ILE A 193 -6.25 12.30 -7.06
N GLU A 194 -6.29 13.62 -6.91
CA GLU A 194 -5.14 14.50 -7.20
C GLU A 194 -3.93 14.15 -6.31
N GLN A 195 -4.16 13.86 -5.04
CA GLN A 195 -3.12 13.41 -4.12
C GLN A 195 -2.52 12.05 -4.54
N LEU A 196 -3.35 11.09 -4.91
CA LEU A 196 -2.89 9.79 -5.38
C LEU A 196 -2.07 9.94 -6.68
N LEU A 197 -2.48 10.77 -7.62
CA LEU A 197 -1.72 11.05 -8.85
C LEU A 197 -0.37 11.73 -8.53
N THR A 198 -0.36 12.65 -7.57
CA THR A 198 0.85 13.32 -7.09
C THR A 198 1.81 12.31 -6.44
N ALA A 199 1.29 11.46 -5.58
CA ALA A 199 2.06 10.39 -4.91
C ALA A 199 2.63 9.38 -5.92
N PHE A 200 1.86 9.01 -6.96
CA PHE A 200 2.35 8.13 -8.03
C PHE A 200 3.57 8.72 -8.74
N SER A 201 3.58 10.02 -8.94
CA SER A 201 4.71 10.74 -9.56
C SER A 201 5.92 10.89 -8.62
N GLY A 202 5.87 10.39 -7.39
CA GLY A 202 6.94 10.53 -6.38
C GLY A 202 7.12 11.95 -5.86
N LYS A 203 6.12 12.81 -6.04
CA LYS A 203 6.14 14.18 -5.49
C LYS A 203 5.57 14.18 -4.07
N ALA A 204 5.96 15.19 -3.27
CA ALA A 204 5.38 15.39 -1.95
C ALA A 204 3.87 15.67 -2.04
N LEU A 205 3.12 15.11 -1.09
CA LEU A 205 1.69 15.34 -0.92
C LEU A 205 1.42 16.66 -0.22
#